data_5b459f649aae01440ec3c9661cd22203
#
_entry.id   5b459f649aae01440ec3c9661cd22203
#
_cell.length_a   1.000
_cell.length_b   1.000
_cell.length_c   1.000
_cell.angle_alpha   90.00
_cell.angle_beta   90.00
_cell.angle_gamma   90.00
#
_symmetry.space_group_name_H-M   'P 1'
#
loop_
_entity.id
_entity.type
_entity.pdbx_description
1 polymer ?
#
loop_
_entity_poly.entity_id
_entity_poly.type
_entity_poly.pdbx_seq_one_letter_code
_entity_poly.pdbx_strand_id
1 'polypeptide(L)'
;MAALPLIVTRPAPDNQRWVHALRNLGHRAEGLPLMDIGPSRSPQAATALKAALARMDKVSGGYRAFMFVSVNAVRYFFSHPLVMAAGIHAPSMATRCWSPGPGTSQALREAGVPPTHIDAPCAQAAQFESETLWAVVAPQVQAGDHVLIVRGADGGDTTAPAQGTGRAWLAQQLQNQGAHAIFAPVYERHAPRPTPAVCAQLQRWQQQPAWWLFSSSECLGHLADLAPHLSWQAHTALATHPRIAQQAQALGFGQVRT
;
A
#
# COMPACT_ATOMS: atom_id res chain seq x y z
N MET A 1 36.93 8.55 -3.05
CA MET A 1 35.71 9.32 -3.43
C MET A 1 34.66 9.08 -2.38
N ALA A 2 34.03 10.12 -1.80
CA ALA A 2 32.96 9.94 -0.84
C ALA A 2 31.79 9.26 -1.54
N ALA A 3 31.18 8.24 -0.87
CA ALA A 3 30.02 7.55 -1.41
C ALA A 3 28.85 8.53 -1.60
N LEU A 4 28.20 8.49 -2.77
CA LEU A 4 27.02 9.31 -3.06
C LEU A 4 25.89 8.99 -2.06
N PRO A 5 25.14 9.99 -1.60
CA PRO A 5 24.03 9.79 -0.69
C PRO A 5 22.88 9.06 -1.39
N LEU A 6 22.13 8.30 -0.60
CA LEU A 6 20.99 7.51 -1.00
C LEU A 6 19.72 8.13 -0.42
N ILE A 7 18.83 8.61 -1.27
CA ILE A 7 17.58 9.26 -0.87
C ILE A 7 16.45 8.24 -0.91
N VAL A 8 15.88 7.95 0.25
CA VAL A 8 14.75 7.04 0.39
C VAL A 8 13.45 7.82 0.26
N THR A 9 12.61 7.47 -0.72
CA THR A 9 11.37 8.22 -1.03
C THR A 9 10.09 7.57 -0.50
N ARG A 10 10.20 6.42 0.19
CA ARG A 10 9.06 5.69 0.74
C ARG A 10 8.27 6.53 1.76
N PRO A 11 6.96 6.30 1.92
CA PRO A 11 6.18 6.95 2.98
C PRO A 11 6.65 6.55 4.39
N ALA A 12 6.41 7.43 5.38
CA ALA A 12 6.61 7.07 6.78
C ALA A 12 5.59 5.98 7.22
N PRO A 13 5.90 5.05 8.15
CA PRO A 13 7.19 4.90 8.86
C PRO A 13 8.24 4.09 8.09
N ASP A 14 7.90 3.53 6.93
CA ASP A 14 8.82 2.71 6.14
C ASP A 14 10.10 3.47 5.76
N ASN A 15 9.97 4.76 5.46
CA ASN A 15 11.11 5.61 5.16
C ASN A 15 12.19 5.52 6.24
N GLN A 16 11.81 5.70 7.51
CA GLN A 16 12.75 5.68 8.65
C GLN A 16 13.42 4.32 8.82
N ARG A 17 12.65 3.22 8.67
CA ARG A 17 13.20 1.86 8.75
C ARG A 17 14.25 1.61 7.67
N TRP A 18 13.97 2.02 6.44
CA TRP A 18 14.89 1.87 5.31
C TRP A 18 16.15 2.72 5.49
N VAL A 19 16.01 3.99 5.90
CA VAL A 19 17.15 4.86 6.18
C VAL A 19 18.04 4.25 7.27
N HIS A 20 17.44 3.75 8.35
CA HIS A 20 18.19 3.10 9.43
C HIS A 20 18.93 1.85 8.95
N ALA A 21 18.24 0.96 8.23
CA ALA A 21 18.85 -0.26 7.71
C ALA A 21 20.02 0.03 6.74
N LEU A 22 19.85 0.99 5.85
CA LEU A 22 20.90 1.40 4.91
C LEU A 22 22.11 2.03 5.63
N ARG A 23 21.87 2.83 6.66
CA ARG A 23 22.97 3.39 7.49
C ARG A 23 23.74 2.30 8.24
N ASN A 24 23.05 1.29 8.76
CA ASN A 24 23.70 0.13 9.41
C ASN A 24 24.56 -0.69 8.44
N LEU A 25 24.26 -0.64 7.13
CA LEU A 25 25.07 -1.23 6.07
C LEU A 25 26.20 -0.31 5.59
N GLY A 26 26.41 0.84 6.24
CA GLY A 26 27.47 1.79 5.90
C GLY A 26 27.13 2.78 4.78
N HIS A 27 25.88 2.81 4.30
CA HIS A 27 25.48 3.78 3.28
C HIS A 27 25.13 5.13 3.90
N ARG A 28 25.47 6.22 3.21
CA ARG A 28 25.00 7.55 3.54
C ARG A 28 23.53 7.69 3.07
N ALA A 29 22.57 7.34 3.92
CA ALA A 29 21.16 7.36 3.58
C ALA A 29 20.41 8.52 4.26
N GLU A 30 19.51 9.17 3.52
CA GLU A 30 18.60 10.21 4.01
C GLU A 30 17.17 9.95 3.55
N GLY A 31 16.20 10.37 4.36
CA GLY A 31 14.79 10.24 4.04
C GLY A 31 14.21 11.51 3.43
N LEU A 32 13.50 11.36 2.32
CA LEU A 32 12.60 12.36 1.75
C LEU A 32 11.32 11.67 1.34
N PRO A 33 10.37 11.46 2.27
CA PRO A 33 9.10 10.85 1.92
C PRO A 33 8.38 11.65 0.83
N LEU A 34 8.10 11.01 -0.30
CA LEU A 34 7.38 11.62 -1.42
C LEU A 34 5.92 11.15 -1.49
N MET A 35 5.42 10.61 -0.39
CA MET A 35 4.02 10.20 -0.23
C MET A 35 3.66 10.21 1.24
N ASP A 36 2.54 10.83 1.56
CA ASP A 36 1.89 10.73 2.85
C ASP A 36 0.76 9.70 2.79
N ILE A 37 0.68 8.86 3.82
CA ILE A 37 -0.42 7.90 3.99
C ILE A 37 -1.14 8.25 5.28
N GLY A 38 -2.42 8.50 5.17
CA GLY A 38 -3.27 8.90 6.30
C GLY A 38 -4.64 8.22 6.27
N PRO A 39 -5.43 8.36 7.35
CA PRO A 39 -6.82 7.91 7.34
C PRO A 39 -7.57 8.60 6.20
N SER A 40 -8.49 7.87 5.57
CA SER A 40 -9.31 8.48 4.51
C SER A 40 -10.15 9.63 5.07
N ARG A 41 -10.11 10.76 4.37
CA ARG A 41 -10.93 11.94 4.66
C ARG A 41 -12.12 12.08 3.72
N SER A 42 -12.24 11.18 2.75
CA SER A 42 -13.32 11.17 1.77
C SER A 42 -14.65 10.81 2.45
N PRO A 43 -15.70 11.65 2.35
CA PRO A 43 -17.04 11.30 2.82
C PRO A 43 -17.59 10.04 2.15
N GLN A 44 -17.23 9.82 0.87
CA GLN A 44 -17.61 8.65 0.10
C GLN A 44 -16.96 7.38 0.68
N ALA A 45 -15.67 7.45 1.05
CA ALA A 45 -14.96 6.34 1.70
C ALA A 45 -15.60 6.01 3.07
N ALA A 46 -15.93 7.02 3.86
CA ALA A 46 -16.62 6.83 5.15
C ALA A 46 -18.01 6.19 4.95
N THR A 47 -18.76 6.61 3.94
CA THR A 47 -20.07 6.02 3.60
C THR A 47 -19.93 4.57 3.14
N ALA A 48 -18.95 4.27 2.27
CA ALA A 48 -18.68 2.91 1.81
C ALA A 48 -18.29 1.99 2.97
N LEU A 49 -17.41 2.46 3.86
CA LEU A 49 -17.02 1.69 5.04
C LEU A 49 -18.21 1.45 5.99
N LYS A 50 -19.04 2.47 6.27
CA LYS A 50 -20.28 2.30 7.07
C LYS A 50 -21.22 1.27 6.46
N ALA A 51 -21.44 1.34 5.14
CA ALA A 51 -22.29 0.38 4.43
C ALA A 51 -21.71 -1.05 4.49
N ALA A 52 -20.40 -1.19 4.38
CA ALA A 52 -19.71 -2.47 4.51
C ALA A 52 -19.88 -3.04 5.93
N LEU A 53 -19.63 -2.24 6.96
CA LEU A 53 -19.79 -2.67 8.36
C LEU A 53 -21.26 -3.03 8.71
N ALA A 54 -22.24 -2.25 8.24
CA ALA A 54 -23.66 -2.53 8.44
C ALA A 54 -24.15 -3.82 7.77
N ARG A 55 -23.40 -4.39 6.83
CA ARG A 55 -23.68 -5.69 6.21
C ARG A 55 -23.26 -6.88 7.07
N MET A 56 -22.33 -6.68 8.03
CA MET A 56 -21.86 -7.78 8.88
C MET A 56 -22.98 -8.47 9.63
N ASP A 57 -23.99 -7.71 10.09
CA ASP A 57 -25.15 -8.25 10.82
C ASP A 57 -26.26 -8.78 9.88
N LYS A 58 -26.22 -8.40 8.60
CA LYS A 58 -27.30 -8.68 7.63
C LYS A 58 -26.98 -9.83 6.68
N VAL A 59 -25.69 -10.16 6.53
CA VAL A 59 -25.27 -11.28 5.68
C VAL A 59 -25.42 -12.56 6.49
N SER A 60 -26.25 -13.48 6.02
CA SER A 60 -26.40 -14.80 6.63
C SER A 60 -25.03 -15.48 6.67
N GLY A 61 -24.48 -15.69 7.87
CA GLY A 61 -23.13 -16.23 8.04
C GLY A 61 -21.99 -15.20 8.08
N GLY A 62 -22.26 -13.89 7.97
CA GLY A 62 -21.23 -12.84 7.99
C GLY A 62 -20.39 -12.76 6.72
N TYR A 63 -19.24 -12.09 6.79
CA TYR A 63 -18.24 -12.12 5.73
C TYR A 63 -17.46 -13.45 5.74
N ARG A 64 -17.27 -14.06 4.57
CA ARG A 64 -16.37 -15.21 4.40
C ARG A 64 -14.95 -14.88 4.84
N ALA A 65 -14.46 -13.72 4.42
CA ALA A 65 -13.12 -13.26 4.77
C ALA A 65 -13.01 -11.74 4.67
N PHE A 66 -12.00 -11.19 5.36
CA PHE A 66 -11.47 -9.85 5.18
C PHE A 66 -10.14 -9.93 4.45
N MET A 67 -10.08 -9.44 3.22
CA MET A 67 -8.85 -9.38 2.42
C MET A 67 -8.16 -8.04 2.62
N PHE A 68 -6.95 -8.06 3.17
CA PHE A 68 -6.14 -6.87 3.41
C PHE A 68 -5.11 -6.70 2.29
N VAL A 69 -5.26 -5.67 1.48
CA VAL A 69 -4.39 -5.46 0.29
C VAL A 69 -2.96 -5.03 0.63
N SER A 70 -2.69 -4.61 1.87
CA SER A 70 -1.38 -4.08 2.30
C SER A 70 -1.27 -3.96 3.82
N VAL A 71 -0.05 -3.74 4.31
CA VAL A 71 0.24 -3.38 5.72
C VAL A 71 -0.58 -2.17 6.18
N ASN A 72 -0.73 -1.15 5.33
CA ASN A 72 -1.52 0.04 5.66
C ASN A 72 -3.01 -0.27 5.76
N ALA A 73 -3.53 -1.19 4.94
CA ALA A 73 -4.91 -1.64 5.07
C ALA A 73 -5.17 -2.24 6.45
N VAL A 74 -4.26 -3.08 6.96
CA VAL A 74 -4.36 -3.65 8.32
C VAL A 74 -4.34 -2.56 9.38
N ARG A 75 -3.33 -1.67 9.34
CA ARG A 75 -3.15 -0.62 10.35
C ARG A 75 -4.33 0.31 10.42
N TYR A 76 -4.77 0.86 9.27
CA TYR A 76 -5.86 1.83 9.25
C TYR A 76 -7.23 1.19 9.46
N PHE A 77 -7.42 -0.08 9.15
CA PHE A 77 -8.67 -0.79 9.45
C PHE A 77 -8.86 -0.93 10.96
N PHE A 78 -7.93 -1.59 11.66
CA PHE A 78 -8.08 -1.86 13.09
C PHE A 78 -7.97 -0.60 13.98
N SER A 79 -7.40 0.50 13.48
CA SER A 79 -7.40 1.80 14.17
C SER A 79 -8.56 2.71 13.75
N HIS A 80 -9.43 2.28 12.82
CA HIS A 80 -10.51 3.13 12.31
C HIS A 80 -11.65 3.26 13.33
N PRO A 81 -12.10 4.50 13.69
CA PRO A 81 -13.13 4.68 14.70
C PRO A 81 -14.43 3.92 14.42
N LEU A 82 -14.87 3.86 13.17
CA LEU A 82 -16.07 3.10 12.78
C LEU A 82 -15.91 1.59 12.96
N VAL A 83 -14.73 1.05 12.74
CA VAL A 83 -14.42 -0.39 12.91
C VAL A 83 -14.41 -0.73 14.39
N MET A 84 -13.78 0.12 15.21
CA MET A 84 -13.77 -0.03 16.66
C MET A 84 -15.19 0.09 17.25
N ALA A 85 -15.98 1.05 16.79
CA ALA A 85 -17.37 1.21 17.21
C ALA A 85 -18.28 0.04 16.80
N ALA A 86 -17.93 -0.67 15.72
CA ALA A 86 -18.60 -1.91 15.31
C ALA A 86 -18.13 -3.15 16.10
N GLY A 87 -17.28 -2.99 17.12
CA GLY A 87 -16.78 -4.09 17.96
C GLY A 87 -15.79 -5.04 17.26
N ILE A 88 -15.20 -4.60 16.15
CA ILE A 88 -14.24 -5.44 15.40
C ILE A 88 -12.85 -5.23 15.99
N HIS A 89 -12.33 -6.26 16.66
CA HIS A 89 -11.02 -6.25 17.28
C HIS A 89 -10.18 -7.43 16.76
N ALA A 90 -8.94 -7.15 16.35
CA ALA A 90 -8.06 -8.16 15.78
C ALA A 90 -7.87 -9.41 16.66
N PRO A 91 -7.67 -9.32 17.99
CA PRO A 91 -7.50 -10.48 18.85
C PRO A 91 -8.72 -11.39 18.95
N SER A 92 -9.93 -10.86 18.77
CA SER A 92 -11.19 -11.62 18.80
C SER A 92 -11.75 -11.94 17.43
N MET A 93 -10.94 -11.80 16.38
CA MET A 93 -11.35 -12.03 15.00
C MET A 93 -11.67 -13.50 14.75
N ALA A 94 -12.94 -13.81 14.50
CA ALA A 94 -13.40 -15.16 14.10
C ALA A 94 -13.42 -15.32 12.57
N THR A 95 -13.59 -14.21 11.83
CA THR A 95 -13.58 -14.19 10.36
C THR A 95 -12.16 -14.37 9.83
N ARG A 96 -12.01 -15.13 8.76
CA ARG A 96 -10.71 -15.33 8.12
C ARG A 96 -10.15 -14.02 7.57
N CYS A 97 -8.83 -13.88 7.66
CA CYS A 97 -8.10 -12.73 7.13
C CYS A 97 -7.19 -13.17 5.99
N TRP A 98 -7.42 -12.66 4.79
CA TRP A 98 -6.62 -12.95 3.62
C TRP A 98 -5.53 -11.91 3.42
N SER A 99 -4.33 -12.37 3.15
CA SER A 99 -3.13 -11.55 2.99
C SER A 99 -2.38 -11.92 1.70
N PRO A 100 -2.02 -10.95 0.84
CA PRO A 100 -1.33 -11.24 -0.42
C PRO A 100 0.14 -11.62 -0.22
N GLY A 101 0.71 -11.38 0.96
CA GLY A 101 2.12 -11.65 1.18
C GLY A 101 2.62 -11.44 2.61
N PRO A 102 3.90 -11.76 2.87
CA PRO A 102 4.46 -11.90 4.22
C PRO A 102 4.39 -10.61 5.05
N GLY A 103 4.58 -9.44 4.43
CA GLY A 103 4.50 -8.16 5.14
C GLY A 103 3.11 -7.88 5.70
N THR A 104 2.05 -8.16 4.93
CA THR A 104 0.66 -8.00 5.38
C THR A 104 0.29 -9.07 6.43
N SER A 105 0.72 -10.32 6.23
CA SER A 105 0.54 -11.39 7.23
C SER A 105 1.20 -11.04 8.56
N GLN A 106 2.39 -10.45 8.51
CA GLN A 106 3.09 -10.00 9.72
C GLN A 106 2.33 -8.87 10.42
N ALA A 107 1.82 -7.89 9.67
CA ALA A 107 1.01 -6.80 10.22
C ALA A 107 -0.28 -7.31 10.88
N LEU A 108 -0.93 -8.33 10.30
CA LEU A 108 -2.10 -8.99 10.91
C LEU A 108 -1.74 -9.65 12.24
N ARG A 109 -0.62 -10.38 12.31
CA ARG A 109 -0.13 -10.98 13.57
C ARG A 109 0.21 -9.93 14.62
N GLU A 110 0.89 -8.86 14.21
CA GLU A 110 1.23 -7.73 15.10
C GLU A 110 -0.02 -6.99 15.62
N ALA A 111 -1.09 -6.93 14.82
CA ALA A 111 -2.38 -6.43 15.27
C ALA A 111 -3.11 -7.39 16.25
N GLY A 112 -2.67 -8.64 16.35
CA GLY A 112 -3.22 -9.66 17.25
C GLY A 112 -4.18 -10.65 16.60
N VAL A 113 -4.29 -10.67 15.25
CA VAL A 113 -5.11 -11.70 14.56
C VAL A 113 -4.48 -13.08 14.78
N PRO A 114 -5.25 -14.07 15.24
CA PRO A 114 -4.73 -15.43 15.45
C PRO A 114 -4.13 -16.01 14.15
N PRO A 115 -2.93 -16.59 14.19
CA PRO A 115 -2.28 -17.13 12.98
C PRO A 115 -3.14 -18.16 12.23
N THR A 116 -3.98 -18.92 12.93
CA THR A 116 -4.92 -19.89 12.35
C THR A 116 -6.04 -19.27 11.52
N HIS A 117 -6.26 -17.96 11.64
CA HIS A 117 -7.25 -17.21 10.87
C HIS A 117 -6.64 -16.43 9.70
N ILE A 118 -5.32 -16.54 9.48
CA ILE A 118 -4.64 -15.84 8.39
C ILE A 118 -4.37 -16.82 7.23
N ASP A 119 -4.94 -16.52 6.06
CA ASP A 119 -4.64 -17.21 4.81
C ASP A 119 -3.72 -16.36 3.96
N ALA A 120 -2.61 -16.94 3.54
CA ALA A 120 -1.61 -16.27 2.73
C ALA A 120 -0.87 -17.27 1.84
N PRO A 121 -0.29 -16.83 0.70
CA PRO A 121 0.63 -17.63 -0.06
C PRO A 121 1.82 -18.13 0.78
N CYS A 122 2.41 -19.26 0.39
CA CYS A 122 3.63 -19.77 1.02
C CYS A 122 4.73 -18.69 0.99
N ALA A 123 5.53 -18.60 2.06
CA ALA A 123 6.59 -17.61 2.19
C ALA A 123 7.68 -17.71 1.09
N GLN A 124 7.78 -18.85 0.43
CA GLN A 124 8.71 -19.10 -0.69
C GLN A 124 8.08 -18.84 -2.07
N ALA A 125 6.85 -18.33 -2.14
CA ALA A 125 6.22 -18.02 -3.42
C ALA A 125 7.08 -16.99 -4.20
N ALA A 126 7.32 -17.26 -5.47
CA ALA A 126 8.18 -16.43 -6.32
C ALA A 126 7.62 -15.02 -6.53
N GLN A 127 6.31 -14.86 -6.41
CA GLN A 127 5.59 -13.58 -6.50
C GLN A 127 4.47 -13.53 -5.46
N PHE A 128 4.27 -12.35 -4.87
CA PHE A 128 3.20 -12.10 -3.90
C PHE A 128 2.13 -11.23 -4.58
N GLU A 129 1.32 -11.86 -5.43
CA GLU A 129 0.26 -11.24 -6.21
C GLU A 129 -1.11 -11.84 -5.88
N SER A 130 -2.14 -11.24 -6.43
CA SER A 130 -3.53 -11.68 -6.18
C SER A 130 -3.78 -13.11 -6.67
N GLU A 131 -3.10 -13.54 -7.73
CA GLU A 131 -3.17 -14.87 -8.33
C GLU A 131 -2.65 -15.95 -7.37
N THR A 132 -1.54 -15.68 -6.71
CA THR A 132 -0.93 -16.61 -5.73
C THR A 132 -1.81 -16.74 -4.48
N LEU A 133 -2.40 -15.63 -4.04
CA LEU A 133 -3.38 -15.66 -2.95
C LEU A 133 -4.63 -16.45 -3.37
N TRP A 134 -5.13 -16.22 -4.59
CA TRP A 134 -6.33 -16.88 -5.08
C TRP A 134 -6.19 -18.41 -5.09
N ALA A 135 -5.03 -18.93 -5.48
CA ALA A 135 -4.77 -20.35 -5.44
C ALA A 135 -4.96 -20.99 -4.04
N VAL A 136 -4.73 -20.19 -2.98
CA VAL A 136 -4.91 -20.63 -1.60
C VAL A 136 -6.35 -20.51 -1.13
N VAL A 137 -7.06 -19.43 -1.52
CA VAL A 137 -8.36 -19.10 -0.94
C VAL A 137 -9.56 -19.52 -1.80
N ALA A 138 -9.38 -19.75 -3.10
CA ALA A 138 -10.45 -20.16 -4.01
C ALA A 138 -11.25 -21.37 -3.53
N PRO A 139 -10.64 -22.43 -2.96
CA PRO A 139 -11.39 -23.59 -2.45
C PRO A 139 -12.33 -23.26 -1.27
N GLN A 140 -12.14 -22.11 -0.62
CA GLN A 140 -12.94 -21.69 0.52
C GLN A 140 -14.19 -20.89 0.09
N VAL A 141 -14.21 -20.38 -1.16
CA VAL A 141 -15.24 -19.47 -1.67
C VAL A 141 -16.41 -20.26 -2.23
N GLN A 142 -17.61 -19.85 -1.86
CA GLN A 142 -18.87 -20.42 -2.34
C GLN A 142 -19.73 -19.32 -2.98
N ALA A 143 -20.66 -19.71 -3.85
CA ALA A 143 -21.64 -18.79 -4.41
C ALA A 143 -22.48 -18.14 -3.29
N GLY A 144 -22.67 -16.84 -3.39
CA GLY A 144 -23.35 -16.03 -2.36
C GLY A 144 -22.45 -15.53 -1.24
N ASP A 145 -21.20 -16.00 -1.14
CA ASP A 145 -20.26 -15.47 -0.14
C ASP A 145 -19.95 -13.99 -0.36
N HIS A 146 -19.68 -13.28 0.74
CA HIS A 146 -19.24 -11.90 0.72
C HIS A 146 -17.80 -11.81 1.24
N VAL A 147 -16.92 -11.12 0.52
CA VAL A 147 -15.54 -10.86 0.91
C VAL A 147 -15.33 -9.37 1.05
N LEU A 148 -14.87 -8.92 2.22
CA LEU A 148 -14.53 -7.53 2.48
C LEU A 148 -13.10 -7.25 2.03
N ILE A 149 -12.92 -6.43 1.00
CA ILE A 149 -11.61 -6.01 0.50
C ILE A 149 -11.23 -4.68 1.16
N VAL A 150 -10.35 -4.75 2.15
CA VAL A 150 -9.83 -3.59 2.89
C VAL A 150 -8.68 -2.97 2.12
N ARG A 151 -8.83 -1.70 1.71
CA ARG A 151 -7.92 -1.02 0.79
C ARG A 151 -7.72 0.47 1.09
N GLY A 152 -6.80 1.11 0.36
CA GLY A 152 -6.76 2.57 0.26
C GLY A 152 -7.88 3.09 -0.64
N ALA A 153 -8.34 4.30 -0.37
CA ALA A 153 -9.15 5.05 -1.33
C ALA A 153 -8.23 5.49 -2.49
N ASP A 154 -8.70 5.26 -3.71
CA ASP A 154 -8.10 5.86 -4.90
C ASP A 154 -8.85 7.18 -5.15
N GLY A 155 -8.20 8.22 -5.65
CA GLY A 155 -8.76 9.57 -5.82
C GLY A 155 -9.95 9.70 -6.80
N GLY A 156 -10.67 8.61 -7.06
CA GLY A 156 -11.86 8.49 -7.88
C GLY A 156 -12.97 7.69 -7.20
N ASP A 157 -13.70 6.86 -7.94
CA ASP A 157 -14.76 6.02 -7.41
C ASP A 157 -14.24 5.03 -6.36
N THR A 158 -14.73 5.19 -5.12
CA THR A 158 -14.34 4.36 -3.98
C THR A 158 -15.01 2.98 -3.97
N THR A 159 -16.00 2.76 -4.83
CA THR A 159 -16.82 1.55 -4.90
C THR A 159 -16.26 0.49 -5.85
N ALA A 160 -15.44 0.90 -6.84
CA ALA A 160 -14.81 0.00 -7.79
C ALA A 160 -13.27 0.08 -7.72
N PRO A 161 -12.55 -1.02 -7.96
CA PRO A 161 -11.09 -0.96 -8.08
C PRO A 161 -10.71 -0.29 -9.40
N ALA A 162 -9.59 0.44 -9.41
CA ALA A 162 -9.00 0.93 -10.65
C ALA A 162 -8.72 -0.26 -11.60
N GLN A 163 -9.14 -0.15 -12.85
CA GLN A 163 -8.94 -1.21 -13.84
C GLN A 163 -7.44 -1.56 -13.97
N GLY A 164 -7.14 -2.85 -14.16
CA GLY A 164 -5.76 -3.33 -14.35
C GLY A 164 -4.94 -3.50 -13.08
N THR A 165 -5.55 -3.43 -11.90
CA THR A 165 -4.89 -3.77 -10.62
C THR A 165 -5.17 -5.22 -10.23
N GLY A 166 -4.25 -5.87 -9.49
CA GLY A 166 -4.48 -7.21 -8.94
C GLY A 166 -5.76 -7.31 -8.08
N ARG A 167 -6.18 -6.18 -7.50
CA ARG A 167 -7.44 -6.08 -6.74
C ARG A 167 -8.68 -6.21 -7.63
N ALA A 168 -8.66 -5.63 -8.84
CA ALA A 168 -9.73 -5.77 -9.81
C ALA A 168 -9.82 -7.22 -10.29
N TRP A 169 -8.68 -7.85 -10.52
CA TRP A 169 -8.59 -9.25 -10.90
C TRP A 169 -9.18 -10.18 -9.82
N LEU A 170 -8.81 -9.98 -8.54
CA LEU A 170 -9.36 -10.79 -7.44
C LEU A 170 -10.88 -10.61 -7.29
N ALA A 171 -11.37 -9.38 -7.40
CA ALA A 171 -12.81 -9.11 -7.37
C ALA A 171 -13.55 -9.82 -8.51
N GLN A 172 -12.95 -9.85 -9.71
CA GLN A 172 -13.49 -10.60 -10.85
C GLN A 172 -13.49 -12.12 -10.60
N GLN A 173 -12.44 -12.68 -9.97
CA GLN A 173 -12.42 -14.10 -9.63
C GLN A 173 -13.52 -14.47 -8.62
N LEU A 174 -13.73 -13.62 -7.60
CA LEU A 174 -14.85 -13.79 -6.66
C LEU A 174 -16.19 -13.80 -7.39
N GLN A 175 -16.41 -12.83 -8.28
CA GLN A 175 -17.63 -12.73 -9.07
C GLN A 175 -17.83 -13.95 -9.99
N ASN A 176 -16.78 -14.46 -10.60
CA ASN A 176 -16.81 -15.66 -11.45
C ASN A 176 -17.25 -16.91 -10.65
N GLN A 177 -16.98 -16.96 -9.34
CA GLN A 177 -17.47 -18.01 -8.44
C GLN A 177 -18.83 -17.70 -7.81
N GLY A 178 -19.52 -16.62 -8.23
CA GLY A 178 -20.82 -16.21 -7.69
C GLY A 178 -20.72 -15.53 -6.32
N ALA A 179 -19.53 -15.14 -5.87
CA ALA A 179 -19.31 -14.41 -4.63
C ALA A 179 -19.26 -12.89 -4.86
N HIS A 180 -19.40 -12.12 -3.80
CA HIS A 180 -19.47 -10.67 -3.84
C HIS A 180 -18.26 -10.01 -3.17
N ALA A 181 -17.55 -9.16 -3.90
CA ALA A 181 -16.51 -8.31 -3.36
C ALA A 181 -17.12 -6.99 -2.84
N ILE A 182 -16.89 -6.69 -1.57
CA ILE A 182 -17.27 -5.43 -0.92
C ILE A 182 -16.02 -4.65 -0.58
N PHE A 183 -15.94 -3.38 -0.95
CA PHE A 183 -14.73 -2.57 -0.75
C PHE A 183 -14.85 -1.69 0.50
N ALA A 184 -13.82 -1.74 1.34
CA ALA A 184 -13.67 -0.92 2.55
C ALA A 184 -12.44 0.00 2.40
N PRO A 185 -12.60 1.22 1.88
CA PRO A 185 -11.50 2.19 1.82
C PRO A 185 -11.26 2.79 3.22
N VAL A 186 -10.06 2.56 3.77
CA VAL A 186 -9.74 2.97 5.14
C VAL A 186 -8.59 3.97 5.25
N TYR A 187 -7.80 4.14 4.19
CA TYR A 187 -6.69 5.10 4.13
C TYR A 187 -6.61 5.77 2.77
N GLU A 188 -5.92 6.88 2.71
CA GLU A 188 -5.63 7.60 1.47
C GLU A 188 -4.13 7.84 1.33
N ARG A 189 -3.71 7.99 0.07
CA ARG A 189 -2.37 8.45 -0.29
C ARG A 189 -2.48 9.89 -0.75
N HIS A 190 -1.54 10.70 -0.30
CA HIS A 190 -1.49 12.12 -0.63
C HIS A 190 -0.08 12.50 -1.08
N ALA A 191 0.00 13.50 -1.95
CA ALA A 191 1.26 14.19 -2.17
C ALA A 191 1.75 14.78 -0.83
N PRO A 192 3.05 14.75 -0.55
CA PRO A 192 3.58 15.39 0.64
C PRO A 192 3.41 16.91 0.54
N ARG A 193 3.17 17.54 1.67
CA ARG A 193 3.02 18.99 1.71
C ARG A 193 4.35 19.67 1.39
N PRO A 194 4.36 20.71 0.52
CA PRO A 194 5.56 21.49 0.22
C PRO A 194 5.92 22.40 1.42
N THR A 195 6.45 21.81 2.49
CA THR A 195 6.94 22.58 3.64
C THR A 195 8.28 23.23 3.32
N PRO A 196 8.65 24.34 4.01
CA PRO A 196 9.96 24.97 3.83
C PRO A 196 11.13 23.96 3.99
N ALA A 197 10.99 23.00 4.90
CA ALA A 197 11.99 21.97 5.13
C ALA A 197 12.12 21.02 3.92
N VAL A 198 11.01 20.57 3.34
CA VAL A 198 11.00 19.73 2.12
C VAL A 198 11.60 20.49 0.93
N CYS A 199 11.22 21.75 0.74
CA CYS A 199 11.75 22.60 -0.34
C CYS A 199 13.27 22.82 -0.18
N ALA A 200 13.74 23.15 1.02
CA ALA A 200 15.16 23.31 1.30
C ALA A 200 15.95 22.01 1.07
N GLN A 201 15.38 20.86 1.44
CA GLN A 201 15.99 19.56 1.21
C GLN A 201 16.09 19.25 -0.30
N LEU A 202 15.06 19.52 -1.09
CA LEU A 202 15.08 19.36 -2.55
C LEU A 202 16.12 20.28 -3.20
N GLN A 203 16.18 21.54 -2.81
CA GLN A 203 17.19 22.50 -3.30
C GLN A 203 18.62 22.07 -3.00
N ARG A 204 18.87 21.54 -1.80
CA ARG A 204 20.17 21.00 -1.42
C ARG A 204 20.58 19.84 -2.34
N TRP A 205 19.66 18.92 -2.64
CA TRP A 205 19.95 17.78 -3.53
C TRP A 205 20.15 18.18 -4.97
N GLN A 206 19.63 19.30 -5.43
CA GLN A 206 19.94 19.82 -6.77
C GLN A 206 21.42 20.11 -6.98
N GLN A 207 22.13 20.47 -5.90
CA GLN A 207 23.56 20.86 -5.96
C GLN A 207 24.52 19.67 -5.82
N GLN A 208 24.03 18.48 -5.49
CA GLN A 208 24.87 17.30 -5.24
C GLN A 208 24.25 16.05 -5.89
N PRO A 209 24.98 15.32 -6.72
CA PRO A 209 24.53 14.04 -7.25
C PRO A 209 24.15 13.09 -6.11
N ALA A 210 23.05 12.34 -6.32
CA ALA A 210 22.53 11.39 -5.34
C ALA A 210 21.88 10.19 -6.04
N TRP A 211 21.75 9.10 -5.30
CA TRP A 211 20.91 7.97 -5.67
C TRP A 211 19.53 8.16 -5.06
N TRP A 212 18.48 7.92 -5.85
CA TRP A 212 17.10 8.07 -5.43
C TRP A 212 16.39 6.72 -5.49
N LEU A 213 15.93 6.21 -4.37
CA LEU A 213 15.23 4.92 -4.29
C LEU A 213 13.72 5.10 -4.43
N PHE A 214 13.16 4.59 -5.53
CA PHE A 214 11.74 4.62 -5.82
C PHE A 214 11.12 3.22 -5.78
N SER A 215 10.05 3.07 -5.00
CA SER A 215 9.21 1.87 -4.93
C SER A 215 7.76 2.12 -5.35
N SER A 216 7.45 3.31 -5.85
CA SER A 216 6.14 3.70 -6.36
C SER A 216 6.28 4.71 -7.50
N SER A 217 5.52 4.49 -8.57
CA SER A 217 5.38 5.43 -9.67
C SER A 217 4.76 6.77 -9.24
N GLU A 218 3.86 6.73 -8.27
CA GLU A 218 3.17 7.90 -7.72
C GLU A 218 4.16 8.87 -7.04
N CYS A 219 5.21 8.34 -6.39
CA CYS A 219 6.28 9.17 -5.80
C CYS A 219 7.04 10.00 -6.85
N LEU A 220 7.20 9.50 -8.07
CA LEU A 220 7.82 10.26 -9.16
C LEU A 220 6.92 11.40 -9.65
N GLY A 221 5.60 11.18 -9.72
CA GLY A 221 4.62 12.24 -10.00
C GLY A 221 4.68 13.34 -8.94
N HIS A 222 4.63 12.95 -7.66
CA HIS A 222 4.74 13.92 -6.55
C HIS A 222 6.06 14.69 -6.57
N LEU A 223 7.17 14.04 -6.96
CA LEU A 223 8.46 14.72 -7.08
C LEU A 223 8.44 15.76 -8.21
N ALA A 224 7.82 15.42 -9.34
CA ALA A 224 7.65 16.36 -10.46
C ALA A 224 6.82 17.59 -10.05
N ASP A 225 5.73 17.37 -9.31
CA ASP A 225 4.85 18.45 -8.85
C ASP A 225 5.52 19.33 -7.78
N LEU A 226 6.30 18.72 -6.87
CA LEU A 226 7.02 19.45 -5.82
C LEU A 226 8.21 20.26 -6.33
N ALA A 227 8.81 19.83 -7.42
CA ALA A 227 10.06 20.39 -7.92
C ALA A 227 10.08 20.48 -9.46
N PRO A 228 9.09 21.17 -10.08
CA PRO A 228 8.93 21.20 -11.55
C PRO A 228 10.08 21.88 -12.29
N HIS A 229 10.90 22.65 -11.59
CA HIS A 229 12.01 23.39 -12.17
C HIS A 229 13.37 22.74 -11.92
N LEU A 230 13.42 21.62 -11.21
CA LEU A 230 14.68 20.93 -10.90
C LEU A 230 15.08 19.98 -12.03
N SER A 231 16.41 19.90 -12.27
CA SER A 231 16.98 18.93 -13.20
C SER A 231 17.45 17.68 -12.46
N TRP A 232 17.07 16.52 -12.96
CA TRP A 232 17.45 15.21 -12.41
C TRP A 232 18.59 14.55 -13.16
N GLN A 233 19.17 15.25 -14.17
CA GLN A 233 20.24 14.74 -15.04
C GLN A 233 21.49 14.26 -14.29
N ALA A 234 21.84 14.91 -13.18
CA ALA A 234 23.01 14.53 -12.37
C ALA A 234 22.73 13.37 -11.40
N HIS A 235 21.50 12.89 -11.31
CA HIS A 235 21.06 11.91 -10.32
C HIS A 235 20.84 10.54 -10.95
N THR A 236 20.94 9.50 -10.10
CA THR A 236 20.61 8.12 -10.46
C THR A 236 19.34 7.68 -9.75
N ALA A 237 18.37 7.17 -10.49
CA ALA A 237 17.20 6.52 -9.92
C ALA A 237 17.45 5.01 -9.75
N LEU A 238 17.12 4.47 -8.57
CA LEU A 238 16.98 3.05 -8.29
C LEU A 238 15.49 2.74 -8.24
N ALA A 239 15.00 1.96 -9.20
CA ALA A 239 13.60 1.61 -9.34
C ALA A 239 13.39 0.13 -8.99
N THR A 240 12.40 -0.18 -8.18
CA THR A 240 12.09 -1.58 -7.80
C THR A 240 11.28 -2.33 -8.87
N HIS A 241 10.90 -1.67 -9.98
CA HIS A 241 10.09 -2.25 -11.04
C HIS A 241 10.32 -1.51 -12.37
N PRO A 242 10.30 -2.20 -13.55
CA PRO A 242 10.51 -1.57 -14.87
C PRO A 242 9.60 -0.37 -15.16
N ARG A 243 8.32 -0.41 -14.75
CA ARG A 243 7.40 0.72 -14.92
C ARG A 243 7.86 1.98 -14.18
N ILE A 244 8.42 1.81 -12.98
CA ILE A 244 8.97 2.93 -12.20
C ILE A 244 10.23 3.48 -12.89
N ALA A 245 11.07 2.59 -13.42
CA ALA A 245 12.25 2.96 -14.18
C ALA A 245 11.90 3.81 -15.41
N GLN A 246 10.88 3.41 -16.18
CA GLN A 246 10.39 4.19 -17.33
C GLN A 246 9.95 5.61 -16.93
N GLN A 247 9.22 5.73 -15.83
CA GLN A 247 8.81 7.04 -15.34
C GLN A 247 9.98 7.89 -14.83
N ALA A 248 10.98 7.29 -14.19
CA ALA A 248 12.19 7.99 -13.78
C ALA A 248 12.98 8.50 -15.00
N GLN A 249 13.05 7.72 -16.07
CA GLN A 249 13.64 8.15 -17.36
C GLN A 249 12.86 9.32 -17.95
N ALA A 250 11.53 9.24 -17.97
CA ALA A 250 10.68 10.31 -18.49
C ALA A 250 10.81 11.61 -17.66
N LEU A 251 11.05 11.51 -16.34
CA LEU A 251 11.29 12.65 -15.47
C LEU A 251 12.70 13.27 -15.66
N GLY A 252 13.60 12.62 -16.40
CA GLY A 252 14.90 13.15 -16.76
C GLY A 252 16.05 12.76 -15.82
N PHE A 253 15.92 11.67 -15.07
CA PHE A 253 17.07 11.10 -14.34
C PHE A 253 18.18 10.69 -15.31
N GLY A 254 19.42 11.11 -15.06
CA GLY A 254 20.54 10.84 -15.96
C GLY A 254 20.95 9.36 -16.04
N GLN A 255 20.71 8.62 -14.96
CA GLN A 255 20.85 7.16 -14.92
C GLN A 255 19.65 6.54 -14.22
N VAL A 256 19.20 5.38 -14.73
CA VAL A 256 18.12 4.60 -14.10
C VAL A 256 18.56 3.14 -14.02
N ARG A 257 18.40 2.53 -12.86
CA ARG A 257 18.70 1.13 -12.59
C ARG A 257 17.47 0.45 -11.95
N THR A 258 17.28 -0.81 -12.27
CA THR A 258 16.19 -1.65 -11.72
C THR A 258 16.80 -2.80 -10.93
#